data_603dc0626a94c92d13a4b56bb1aa4375
#
_entry.id   603dc0626a94c92d13a4b56bb1aa4375
#
_cell.length_a   1.000
_cell.length_b   1.000
_cell.length_c   1.000
_cell.angle_alpha   90.00
_cell.angle_beta   90.00
_cell.angle_gamma   90.00
#
_symmetry.space_group_name_H-M   'P 1'
#
loop_
_entity.id
_entity.type
_entity.pdbx_description
1 polymer ?
#
loop_
_entity_poly.entity_id
_entity_poly.type
_entity_poly.pdbx_seq_one_letter_code
_entity_poly.pdbx_strand_id
1 'polypeptide(L)'
;VHAGLGGRAEPCTASRYLCRQHPVEPKDERDLLLRLNIIARRIGRRALLVPLDDAGAVFAAEHSAALAKEFVLSPPTPWTPRSVADKSELHRRCRALGIPTAESHFPDIPEEADAVLGRLGFPCVAKWARPWLLPSGQRSTMLVTGRAQAHRLLAGTAGPAGPLILQRYIAPGAGDWFFHGYFDDGGRCLFGGAGRKHVSYPAHTGHTVAGEWVCNPELEAHAHAVAARLGIRGVVDMDFRRDGENGDYALLDCNPRLGAQFRLFSDRGGLDLARVVHLAASGRAVPEPRPAYGRTIVVEQQYLQSSLRSPDALAHVRRFRDAHEFAWYAPDDLAPFVALGRRAASKAIGRAVRSSSALAQRARAAKTSGGN
;
A
#
# COMPACT_ATOMS: atom_id res chain seq x y z
N VAL A 1 3.69 -15.19 -16.46
CA VAL A 1 4.25 -14.31 -15.44
C VAL A 1 5.29 -15.06 -14.62
N HIS A 2 6.40 -14.40 -14.24
CA HIS A 2 7.38 -14.87 -13.28
C HIS A 2 7.22 -14.02 -12.00
N ALA A 3 7.26 -14.63 -10.82
CA ALA A 3 7.17 -13.89 -9.56
C ALA A 3 8.41 -14.13 -8.70
N GLY A 4 9.07 -13.04 -8.28
CA GLY A 4 10.03 -13.04 -7.19
C GLY A 4 9.28 -12.90 -5.86
N LEU A 5 9.47 -13.84 -4.95
CA LEU A 5 8.69 -13.92 -3.71
C LEU A 5 9.64 -14.13 -2.53
N GLY A 6 9.36 -13.45 -1.41
CA GLY A 6 9.96 -13.79 -0.12
C GLY A 6 9.57 -15.21 0.31
N GLY A 7 10.27 -15.78 1.28
CA GLY A 7 10.22 -17.22 1.64
C GLY A 7 8.89 -17.77 2.14
N ARG A 8 7.80 -17.03 2.08
CA ARG A 8 6.46 -17.50 2.44
C ARG A 8 5.64 -17.80 1.19
N ALA A 9 5.02 -18.98 1.12
CA ALA A 9 4.03 -19.27 0.10
C ALA A 9 2.84 -18.29 0.20
N GLU A 10 2.81 -17.33 -0.70
CA GLU A 10 1.68 -16.38 -0.81
C GLU A 10 0.55 -17.01 -1.65
N PRO A 11 -0.73 -16.69 -1.39
CA PRO A 11 -1.85 -17.29 -2.13
C PRO A 11 -1.76 -17.07 -3.65
N CYS A 12 -1.18 -15.95 -4.11
CA CYS A 12 -0.97 -15.68 -5.53
C CYS A 12 -0.09 -16.72 -6.24
N THR A 13 0.71 -17.51 -5.49
CA THR A 13 1.55 -18.58 -6.05
C THR A 13 0.75 -19.73 -6.64
N ALA A 14 -0.52 -19.85 -6.27
CA ALA A 14 -1.44 -20.83 -6.82
C ALA A 14 -2.06 -20.42 -8.17
N SER A 15 -1.80 -19.19 -8.65
CA SER A 15 -2.38 -18.67 -9.88
C SER A 15 -1.95 -19.46 -11.11
N ARG A 16 -2.93 -19.81 -11.98
CA ARG A 16 -2.68 -20.45 -13.30
C ARG A 16 -1.86 -19.57 -14.24
N TYR A 17 -1.81 -18.27 -14.02
CA TYR A 17 -1.05 -17.31 -14.82
C TYR A 17 0.42 -17.21 -14.41
N LEU A 18 0.79 -17.84 -13.30
CA LEU A 18 2.15 -17.86 -12.82
C LEU A 18 2.94 -19.02 -13.49
N CYS A 19 3.85 -18.68 -14.39
CA CYS A 19 4.70 -19.67 -15.06
C CYS A 19 5.74 -20.25 -14.10
N ARG A 20 6.34 -19.40 -13.25
CA ARG A 20 7.40 -19.80 -12.33
C ARG A 20 7.49 -18.88 -11.13
N GLN A 21 7.73 -19.49 -9.97
CA GLN A 21 8.11 -18.83 -8.73
C GLN A 21 9.62 -18.81 -8.60
N HIS A 22 10.15 -17.69 -8.11
CA HIS A 22 11.56 -17.55 -7.78
C HIS A 22 11.64 -17.12 -6.30
N PRO A 23 12.11 -17.99 -5.39
CA PRO A 23 12.35 -17.58 -4.01
C PRO A 23 13.41 -16.47 -3.97
N VAL A 24 13.04 -15.32 -3.40
CA VAL A 24 13.91 -14.15 -3.27
C VAL A 24 13.92 -13.75 -1.81
N GLU A 25 14.90 -14.25 -1.07
CA GLU A 25 15.21 -13.86 0.31
C GLU A 25 16.63 -13.30 0.32
N PRO A 26 16.79 -12.02 -0.08
CA PRO A 26 18.13 -11.44 -0.17
C PRO A 26 18.67 -11.12 1.21
N LYS A 27 19.97 -11.30 1.38
CA LYS A 27 20.70 -10.88 2.59
C LYS A 27 20.93 -9.37 2.60
N ASP A 28 21.15 -8.81 1.42
CA ASP A 28 21.39 -7.40 1.15
C ASP A 28 21.03 -7.05 -0.30
N GLU A 29 21.21 -5.80 -0.69
CA GLU A 29 20.92 -5.31 -2.04
C GLU A 29 21.80 -5.96 -3.12
N ARG A 30 23.04 -6.29 -2.78
CA ARG A 30 23.98 -6.96 -3.70
C ARG A 30 23.52 -8.38 -4.00
N ASP A 31 23.08 -9.13 -2.99
CA ASP A 31 22.50 -10.46 -3.17
C ASP A 31 21.17 -10.40 -3.96
N LEU A 32 20.35 -9.37 -3.74
CA LEU A 32 19.13 -9.16 -4.53
C LEU A 32 19.44 -8.95 -6.01
N LEU A 33 20.41 -8.09 -6.35
CA LEU A 33 20.85 -7.89 -7.74
C LEU A 33 21.33 -9.19 -8.37
N LEU A 34 22.16 -9.96 -7.67
CA LEU A 34 22.65 -11.24 -8.15
C LEU A 34 21.50 -12.21 -8.43
N ARG A 35 20.53 -12.32 -7.54
CA ARG A 35 19.35 -13.18 -7.72
C ARG A 35 18.50 -12.75 -8.91
N LEU A 36 18.27 -11.45 -9.08
CA LEU A 36 17.53 -10.94 -10.24
C LEU A 36 18.26 -11.24 -11.55
N ASN A 37 19.58 -11.11 -11.61
CA ASN A 37 20.37 -11.49 -12.78
C ASN A 37 20.26 -13.00 -13.09
N ILE A 38 20.29 -13.85 -12.05
CA ILE A 38 20.06 -15.30 -12.23
C ILE A 38 18.66 -15.56 -12.78
N ILE A 39 17.64 -14.85 -12.28
CA ILE A 39 16.27 -14.98 -12.77
C ILE A 39 16.17 -14.53 -14.22
N ALA A 40 16.76 -13.41 -14.61
CA ALA A 40 16.79 -12.91 -15.97
C ALA A 40 17.37 -13.94 -16.94
N ARG A 41 18.53 -14.51 -16.60
CA ARG A 41 19.17 -15.56 -17.40
C ARG A 41 18.27 -16.81 -17.55
N ARG A 42 17.56 -17.20 -16.49
CA ARG A 42 16.60 -18.32 -16.54
C ARG A 42 15.37 -18.04 -17.38
N ILE A 43 14.95 -16.77 -17.47
CA ILE A 43 13.87 -16.35 -18.38
C ILE A 43 14.33 -16.40 -19.82
N GLY A 44 15.62 -16.15 -20.10
CA GLY A 44 16.24 -16.24 -21.42
C GLY A 44 15.84 -15.15 -22.40
N ARG A 45 15.16 -14.09 -21.94
CA ARG A 45 14.78 -12.89 -22.70
C ARG A 45 14.60 -11.71 -21.77
N ARG A 46 14.75 -10.49 -22.28
CA ARG A 46 14.46 -9.29 -21.47
C ARG A 46 12.98 -9.25 -21.09
N ALA A 47 12.73 -9.38 -19.81
CA ALA A 47 11.38 -9.30 -19.24
C ALA A 47 11.14 -7.93 -18.62
N LEU A 48 9.89 -7.48 -18.58
CA LEU A 48 9.49 -6.30 -17.83
C LEU A 48 9.57 -6.60 -16.33
N LEU A 49 10.35 -5.79 -15.58
CA LEU A 49 10.42 -5.84 -14.12
C LEU A 49 9.40 -4.87 -13.54
N VAL A 50 8.45 -5.40 -12.75
CA VAL A 50 7.40 -4.61 -12.10
C VAL A 50 7.52 -4.76 -10.59
N PRO A 51 7.99 -3.74 -9.88
CA PRO A 51 7.95 -3.71 -8.41
C PRO A 51 6.50 -3.65 -7.91
N LEU A 52 6.20 -4.41 -6.84
CA LEU A 52 4.87 -4.46 -6.24
C LEU A 52 4.83 -3.89 -4.82
N ASP A 53 5.97 -3.46 -4.29
CA ASP A 53 6.10 -2.79 -3.01
C ASP A 53 7.09 -1.61 -3.08
N ASP A 54 7.10 -0.79 -2.04
CA ASP A 54 7.92 0.42 -2.00
C ASP A 54 9.43 0.09 -1.96
N ALA A 55 9.81 -0.98 -1.25
CA ALA A 55 11.19 -1.45 -1.21
C ALA A 55 11.70 -1.82 -2.60
N GLY A 56 10.91 -2.61 -3.33
CA GLY A 56 11.22 -3.02 -4.71
C GLY A 56 11.27 -1.85 -5.67
N ALA A 57 10.37 -0.86 -5.53
CA ALA A 57 10.36 0.33 -6.37
C ALA A 57 11.60 1.21 -6.16
N VAL A 58 11.96 1.45 -4.90
CA VAL A 58 13.18 2.18 -4.53
C VAL A 58 14.42 1.45 -5.04
N PHE A 59 14.53 0.14 -4.78
CA PHE A 59 15.62 -0.69 -5.23
C PHE A 59 15.77 -0.68 -6.75
N ALA A 60 14.67 -0.86 -7.49
CA ALA A 60 14.69 -0.87 -8.95
C ALA A 60 15.17 0.47 -9.54
N ALA A 61 14.82 1.59 -8.91
CA ALA A 61 15.27 2.90 -9.34
C ALA A 61 16.77 3.13 -9.06
N GLU A 62 17.22 2.81 -7.86
CA GLU A 62 18.60 3.01 -7.43
C GLU A 62 19.60 2.11 -8.17
N HIS A 63 19.16 0.91 -8.57
CA HIS A 63 19.95 -0.03 -9.35
C HIS A 63 19.57 -0.09 -10.83
N SER A 64 18.84 0.91 -11.34
CA SER A 64 18.28 0.92 -12.69
C SER A 64 19.32 0.71 -13.79
N ALA A 65 20.51 1.30 -13.68
CA ALA A 65 21.58 1.12 -14.69
C ALA A 65 22.05 -0.34 -14.78
N ALA A 66 22.11 -1.06 -13.66
CA ALA A 66 22.47 -2.47 -13.64
C ALA A 66 21.30 -3.35 -14.14
N LEU A 67 20.08 -3.08 -13.67
CA LEU A 67 18.89 -3.84 -14.00
C LEU A 67 18.47 -3.68 -15.46
N ALA A 68 18.66 -2.51 -16.06
CA ALA A 68 18.31 -2.24 -17.46
C ALA A 68 19.09 -3.10 -18.47
N LYS A 69 20.22 -3.70 -18.07
CA LYS A 69 20.97 -4.65 -18.91
C LYS A 69 20.20 -5.94 -19.13
N GLU A 70 19.44 -6.38 -18.13
CA GLU A 70 18.76 -7.68 -18.12
C GLU A 70 17.23 -7.56 -18.23
N PHE A 71 16.66 -6.42 -17.81
CA PHE A 71 15.22 -6.18 -17.75
C PHE A 71 14.81 -4.96 -18.55
N VAL A 72 13.54 -4.90 -18.92
CA VAL A 72 12.86 -3.66 -19.28
C VAL A 72 12.32 -3.06 -18.00
N LEU A 73 12.62 -1.78 -17.75
CA LEU A 73 12.11 -1.01 -16.62
C LEU A 73 11.00 -0.06 -17.10
N SER A 74 10.05 0.24 -16.24
CA SER A 74 9.02 1.23 -16.50
C SER A 74 8.86 2.12 -15.27
N PRO A 75 9.22 3.40 -15.37
CA PRO A 75 9.70 4.10 -16.55
C PRO A 75 11.13 3.65 -16.96
N PRO A 76 11.51 3.77 -18.23
CA PRO A 76 12.86 3.41 -18.67
C PRO A 76 13.94 4.33 -18.08
N THR A 77 13.61 5.60 -17.84
CA THR A 77 14.48 6.58 -17.19
C THR A 77 14.19 6.60 -15.70
N PRO A 78 15.19 6.37 -14.83
CA PRO A 78 14.97 6.39 -13.39
C PRO A 78 14.62 7.82 -12.93
N TRP A 79 13.55 7.93 -12.21
CA TRP A 79 13.26 9.07 -11.33
C TRP A 79 13.55 8.63 -9.88
N THR A 80 13.33 9.47 -8.88
CA THR A 80 13.68 9.16 -7.50
C THR A 80 12.48 8.63 -6.67
N PRO A 81 12.05 7.37 -6.82
CA PRO A 81 10.94 6.79 -6.04
C PRO A 81 11.13 6.92 -4.53
N ARG A 82 12.38 6.87 -4.04
CA ARG A 82 12.69 7.07 -2.62
C ARG A 82 12.14 8.40 -2.09
N SER A 83 12.23 9.47 -2.87
CA SER A 83 11.80 10.82 -2.45
C SER A 83 10.30 10.95 -2.23
N VAL A 84 9.49 10.01 -2.72
CA VAL A 84 8.04 9.98 -2.49
C VAL A 84 7.60 8.81 -1.62
N ALA A 85 8.34 7.69 -1.63
CA ALA A 85 8.09 6.56 -0.75
C ALA A 85 8.50 6.86 0.70
N ASP A 86 9.62 7.57 0.94
CA ASP A 86 10.01 8.07 2.27
C ASP A 86 9.04 9.19 2.67
N LYS A 87 8.20 8.91 3.66
CA LYS A 87 7.12 9.82 4.06
C LYS A 87 7.64 11.12 4.65
N SER A 88 8.82 11.12 5.28
CA SER A 88 9.44 12.34 5.79
C SER A 88 9.90 13.24 4.64
N GLU A 89 10.52 12.66 3.63
CA GLU A 89 10.96 13.37 2.43
C GLU A 89 9.77 13.86 1.62
N LEU A 90 8.75 13.02 1.41
CA LEU A 90 7.52 13.41 0.74
C LEU A 90 6.90 14.66 1.37
N HIS A 91 6.72 14.68 2.70
CA HIS A 91 6.10 15.82 3.38
C HIS A 91 6.96 17.09 3.33
N ARG A 92 8.31 16.96 3.42
CA ARG A 92 9.20 18.11 3.22
C ARG A 92 9.09 18.69 1.81
N ARG A 93 9.08 17.82 0.80
CA ARG A 93 8.90 18.23 -0.61
C ARG A 93 7.53 18.84 -0.87
N CYS A 94 6.47 18.25 -0.34
CA CYS A 94 5.13 18.83 -0.46
C CYS A 94 5.09 20.25 0.10
N ARG A 95 5.67 20.47 1.29
CA ARG A 95 5.75 21.82 1.87
C ARG A 95 6.55 22.79 1.00
N ALA A 96 7.72 22.38 0.51
CA ALA A 96 8.58 23.22 -0.34
C ALA A 96 7.92 23.57 -1.68
N LEU A 97 7.11 22.68 -2.22
CA LEU A 97 6.42 22.84 -3.51
C LEU A 97 5.00 23.43 -3.36
N GLY A 98 4.53 23.74 -2.16
CA GLY A 98 3.17 24.22 -1.93
C GLY A 98 2.09 23.20 -2.30
N ILE A 99 2.37 21.89 -2.16
CA ILE A 99 1.38 20.82 -2.35
C ILE A 99 0.60 20.67 -1.05
N PRO A 100 -0.75 20.75 -1.07
CA PRO A 100 -1.57 20.53 0.12
C PRO A 100 -1.28 19.16 0.76
N THR A 101 -0.90 19.17 2.04
CA THR A 101 -0.68 17.98 2.86
C THR A 101 -0.98 18.30 4.32
N ALA A 102 -1.28 17.28 5.12
CA ALA A 102 -1.51 17.49 6.55
C ALA A 102 -0.23 18.00 7.24
N GLU A 103 -0.39 18.95 8.17
CA GLU A 103 0.73 19.46 8.97
C GLU A 103 1.50 18.32 9.61
N SER A 104 2.81 18.25 9.35
CA SER A 104 3.69 17.13 9.74
C SER A 104 4.97 17.63 10.40
N HIS A 105 5.34 16.98 11.49
CA HIS A 105 6.54 17.25 12.28
C HIS A 105 7.35 15.97 12.49
N PHE A 106 8.65 16.13 12.71
CA PHE A 106 9.61 15.04 12.80
C PHE A 106 10.42 15.18 14.10
N PRO A 107 9.81 14.97 15.28
CA PRO A 107 10.51 15.12 16.56
C PRO A 107 11.53 13.99 16.74
N ASP A 108 12.71 14.36 17.20
CA ASP A 108 13.81 13.41 17.51
C ASP A 108 13.86 13.06 19.01
N ILE A 109 13.35 13.95 19.86
CA ILE A 109 13.34 13.78 21.33
C ILE A 109 11.94 13.98 21.92
N PRO A 110 11.66 13.45 23.13
CA PRO A 110 10.35 13.55 23.77
C PRO A 110 9.86 14.98 23.99
N GLU A 111 10.76 15.91 24.31
CA GLU A 111 10.43 17.32 24.56
C GLU A 111 9.91 18.01 23.29
N GLU A 112 10.51 17.74 22.15
CA GLU A 112 10.01 18.21 20.84
C GLU A 112 8.65 17.61 20.52
N ALA A 113 8.49 16.31 20.82
CA ALA A 113 7.19 15.65 20.64
C ALA A 113 6.09 16.29 21.48
N ASP A 114 6.36 16.67 22.72
CA ASP A 114 5.41 17.33 23.57
C ASP A 114 4.99 18.71 23.04
N ALA A 115 5.94 19.48 22.52
CA ALA A 115 5.65 20.75 21.86
C ALA A 115 4.77 20.56 20.60
N VAL A 116 5.10 19.55 19.78
CA VAL A 116 4.31 19.18 18.58
C VAL A 116 2.91 18.71 18.96
N LEU A 117 2.78 17.85 19.97
CA LEU A 117 1.48 17.35 20.43
C LEU A 117 0.61 18.46 21.04
N GLY A 118 1.25 19.45 21.68
CA GLY A 118 0.56 20.65 22.17
C GLY A 118 -0.05 21.49 21.04
N ARG A 119 0.60 21.50 19.89
CA ARG A 119 0.14 22.21 18.67
C ARG A 119 -0.92 21.42 17.89
N LEU A 120 -0.63 20.14 17.60
CA LEU A 120 -1.52 19.30 16.79
C LEU A 120 -2.79 18.88 17.51
N GLY A 121 -2.75 18.78 18.83
CA GLY A 121 -3.84 18.22 19.63
C GLY A 121 -4.01 16.71 19.44
N PHE A 122 -5.11 16.18 19.97
CA PHE A 122 -5.50 14.77 19.83
C PHE A 122 -6.90 14.64 19.22
N PRO A 123 -7.15 13.60 18.41
CA PRO A 123 -6.15 12.62 17.95
C PRO A 123 -5.17 13.20 16.92
N CYS A 124 -3.95 12.69 16.89
CA CYS A 124 -3.02 12.92 15.80
C CYS A 124 -2.59 11.58 15.15
N VAL A 125 -1.87 11.63 14.04
CA VAL A 125 -1.39 10.44 13.35
C VAL A 125 0.12 10.31 13.54
N ALA A 126 0.58 9.13 13.94
CA ALA A 126 1.98 8.77 13.93
C ALA A 126 2.29 7.86 12.74
N LYS A 127 3.33 8.18 11.97
CA LYS A 127 3.80 7.41 10.81
C LYS A 127 5.30 7.19 10.89
N TRP A 128 5.76 6.02 10.45
CA TRP A 128 7.17 5.78 10.21
C TRP A 128 7.58 6.29 8.83
N ALA A 129 8.74 6.92 8.74
CA ALA A 129 9.22 7.51 7.48
C ALA A 129 9.40 6.46 6.38
N ARG A 130 9.98 5.30 6.73
CA ARG A 130 10.29 4.21 5.80
C ARG A 130 9.60 2.92 6.24
N PRO A 131 8.29 2.76 5.93
CA PRO A 131 7.50 1.63 6.40
C PRO A 131 8.02 0.27 5.92
N TRP A 132 8.71 0.19 4.80
CA TRP A 132 9.29 -1.04 4.26
C TRP A 132 10.49 -1.57 5.06
N LEU A 133 11.04 -0.78 5.97
CA LEU A 133 12.13 -1.19 6.87
C LEU A 133 11.64 -1.57 8.27
N LEU A 134 10.31 -1.56 8.49
CA LEU A 134 9.73 -2.01 9.75
C LEU A 134 9.79 -3.54 9.87
N PRO A 135 10.03 -4.06 11.07
CA PRO A 135 9.87 -5.48 11.34
C PRO A 135 8.47 -5.99 10.98
N SER A 136 8.41 -7.22 10.48
CA SER A 136 7.14 -7.85 10.10
C SER A 136 6.12 -7.84 11.25
N GLY A 137 4.93 -7.34 10.97
CA GLY A 137 3.83 -7.25 11.93
C GLY A 137 3.74 -5.93 12.70
N GLN A 138 4.71 -5.03 12.55
CA GLN A 138 4.59 -3.67 13.08
C GLN A 138 3.73 -2.80 12.16
N ARG A 139 2.97 -1.88 12.77
CA ARG A 139 2.13 -0.93 12.04
C ARG A 139 2.96 0.27 11.60
N SER A 140 2.83 0.64 10.35
CA SER A 140 3.49 1.82 9.79
C SER A 140 2.79 3.14 10.14
N THR A 141 1.48 3.09 10.43
CA THR A 141 0.64 4.25 10.69
C THR A 141 -0.31 3.95 11.84
N MET A 142 -0.46 4.87 12.77
CA MET A 142 -1.26 4.71 13.99
C MET A 142 -1.96 6.01 14.36
N LEU A 143 -3.18 5.90 14.87
CA LEU A 143 -3.86 7.01 15.53
C LEU A 143 -3.33 7.11 16.95
N VAL A 144 -2.86 8.29 17.34
CA VAL A 144 -2.34 8.62 18.66
C VAL A 144 -3.39 9.44 19.40
N THR A 145 -3.81 8.97 20.56
CA THR A 145 -4.87 9.57 21.37
C THR A 145 -4.36 10.16 22.69
N GLY A 146 -3.04 10.08 22.94
CA GLY A 146 -2.45 10.63 24.16
C GLY A 146 -0.93 10.62 24.18
N ARG A 147 -0.32 11.50 25.00
CA ARG A 147 1.14 11.73 25.08
C ARG A 147 1.93 10.45 25.37
N ALA A 148 1.49 9.65 26.34
CA ALA A 148 2.18 8.42 26.71
C ALA A 148 2.29 7.41 25.55
N GLN A 149 1.34 7.41 24.63
CA GLN A 149 1.41 6.57 23.41
C GLN A 149 2.48 7.11 22.45
N ALA A 150 2.54 8.42 22.23
CA ALA A 150 3.54 9.05 21.36
C ALA A 150 4.96 8.80 21.90
N HIS A 151 5.18 8.98 23.21
CA HIS A 151 6.50 8.74 23.82
C HIS A 151 6.95 7.28 23.70
N ARG A 152 6.04 6.31 23.86
CA ARG A 152 6.37 4.89 23.61
C ARG A 152 6.77 4.63 22.18
N LEU A 153 6.15 5.29 21.22
CA LEU A 153 6.52 5.17 19.80
C LEU A 153 7.90 5.80 19.55
N LEU A 154 8.17 6.98 20.09
CA LEU A 154 9.47 7.64 19.96
C LEU A 154 10.60 6.81 20.57
N ALA A 155 10.39 6.21 21.73
CA ALA A 155 11.40 5.35 22.36
C ALA A 155 11.79 4.14 21.48
N GLY A 156 10.94 3.75 20.51
CA GLY A 156 11.21 2.71 19.52
C GLY A 156 11.82 3.21 18.21
N THR A 157 12.13 4.51 18.06
CA THR A 157 12.53 5.12 16.78
C THR A 157 13.98 4.87 16.35
N ALA A 158 14.84 4.35 17.21
CA ALA A 158 16.22 4.10 16.90
C ALA A 158 16.41 2.91 15.93
N GLY A 159 15.91 3.04 14.69
CA GLY A 159 15.98 1.95 13.73
C GLY A 159 15.97 2.42 12.27
N PRO A 160 16.18 1.49 11.32
CA PRO A 160 16.27 1.80 9.90
C PRO A 160 15.00 2.39 9.30
N ALA A 161 13.83 2.22 9.96
CA ALA A 161 12.57 2.80 9.51
C ALA A 161 12.54 4.34 9.54
N GLY A 162 13.57 4.97 10.12
CA GLY A 162 13.75 6.41 10.13
C GLY A 162 12.91 7.14 11.19
N PRO A 163 12.83 8.48 11.10
CA PRO A 163 12.13 9.26 12.10
C PRO A 163 10.65 8.90 12.18
N LEU A 164 10.08 9.10 13.36
CA LEU A 164 8.65 9.12 13.58
C LEU A 164 8.10 10.46 13.08
N ILE A 165 7.00 10.42 12.37
CA ILE A 165 6.27 11.58 11.89
C ILE A 165 5.04 11.73 12.77
N LEU A 166 4.85 12.88 13.41
CA LEU A 166 3.59 13.29 14.03
C LEU A 166 2.86 14.22 13.09
N GLN A 167 1.63 13.87 12.73
CA GLN A 167 0.87 14.54 11.69
C GLN A 167 -0.52 14.92 12.21
N ARG A 168 -1.02 16.09 11.83
CA ARG A 168 -2.40 16.51 12.09
C ARG A 168 -3.37 15.47 11.55
N TYR A 169 -4.32 15.08 12.37
CA TYR A 169 -5.40 14.21 11.94
C TYR A 169 -6.46 15.01 11.21
N ILE A 170 -6.60 14.78 9.91
CA ILE A 170 -7.73 15.29 9.13
C ILE A 170 -8.89 14.31 9.34
N ALA A 171 -10.02 14.78 9.83
CA ALA A 171 -11.21 13.95 10.03
C ALA A 171 -11.77 13.48 8.67
N PRO A 172 -12.25 12.22 8.56
CA PRO A 172 -12.71 11.67 7.27
C PRO A 172 -14.08 12.20 6.82
N GLY A 173 -14.65 13.20 7.47
CA GLY A 173 -16.01 13.71 7.20
C GLY A 173 -16.25 14.17 5.77
N ALA A 174 -15.25 14.76 5.11
CA ALA A 174 -15.32 15.18 3.70
C ALA A 174 -14.86 14.08 2.72
N GLY A 175 -14.46 12.91 3.21
CA GLY A 175 -14.15 11.71 2.44
C GLY A 175 -12.66 11.38 2.32
N ASP A 176 -12.42 10.10 2.21
CA ASP A 176 -11.12 9.51 1.89
C ASP A 176 -11.09 9.13 0.42
N TRP A 177 -10.02 9.52 -0.26
CA TRP A 177 -9.88 9.42 -1.70
C TRP A 177 -8.54 8.81 -2.08
N PHE A 178 -8.42 8.32 -3.29
CA PHE A 178 -7.16 7.88 -3.87
C PHE A 178 -7.16 8.12 -5.37
N PHE A 179 -5.96 8.18 -5.94
CA PHE A 179 -5.74 8.25 -7.37
C PHE A 179 -4.70 7.20 -7.76
N HIS A 180 -5.02 6.38 -8.74
CA HIS A 180 -4.03 5.52 -9.37
C HIS A 180 -3.82 5.97 -10.80
N GLY A 181 -2.56 6.03 -11.24
CA GLY A 181 -2.24 6.44 -12.60
C GLY A 181 -0.89 5.95 -13.10
N TYR A 182 -0.70 6.09 -14.40
CA TYR A 182 0.56 5.87 -15.09
C TYR A 182 0.94 7.14 -15.86
N PHE A 183 2.14 7.63 -15.58
CA PHE A 183 2.71 8.82 -16.23
C PHE A 183 3.88 8.40 -17.13
N ASP A 184 3.87 8.85 -18.39
CA ASP A 184 4.96 8.61 -19.34
C ASP A 184 6.22 9.42 -19.02
N ASP A 185 7.28 9.26 -19.79
CA ASP A 185 8.55 9.98 -19.58
C ASP A 185 8.41 11.49 -19.73
N GLY A 186 7.43 11.97 -20.51
CA GLY A 186 7.07 13.38 -20.62
C GLY A 186 6.25 13.90 -19.42
N GLY A 187 5.76 13.02 -18.53
CA GLY A 187 4.90 13.36 -17.41
C GLY A 187 3.43 13.45 -17.75
N ARG A 188 3.03 13.00 -18.95
CA ARG A 188 1.62 12.92 -19.35
C ARG A 188 0.98 11.68 -18.73
N CYS A 189 -0.19 11.83 -18.11
CA CYS A 189 -0.98 10.71 -17.63
C CYS A 189 -1.58 9.95 -18.84
N LEU A 190 -1.16 8.70 -19.03
CA LEU A 190 -1.68 7.84 -20.10
C LEU A 190 -2.94 7.10 -19.67
N PHE A 191 -3.11 6.86 -18.40
CA PHE A 191 -4.26 6.21 -17.79
C PHE A 191 -4.28 6.53 -16.30
N GLY A 192 -5.45 6.81 -15.76
CA GLY A 192 -5.62 7.04 -14.34
C GLY A 192 -7.08 7.20 -13.97
N GLY A 193 -7.35 7.25 -12.67
CA GLY A 193 -8.68 7.47 -12.17
C GLY A 193 -8.72 7.80 -10.69
N ALA A 194 -9.76 8.55 -10.33
CA ALA A 194 -10.07 8.89 -8.96
C ALA A 194 -10.91 7.79 -8.30
N GLY A 195 -10.52 7.36 -7.11
CA GLY A 195 -11.25 6.41 -6.29
C GLY A 195 -11.73 7.02 -4.98
N ARG A 196 -12.89 6.59 -4.51
CA ARG A 196 -13.42 6.91 -3.19
C ARG A 196 -13.27 5.70 -2.27
N LYS A 197 -12.71 5.91 -1.08
CA LYS A 197 -12.64 4.87 -0.04
C LYS A 197 -13.97 4.80 0.70
N HIS A 198 -14.59 3.64 0.72
CA HIS A 198 -15.79 3.39 1.50
C HIS A 198 -15.47 2.76 2.85
N VAL A 199 -14.49 1.85 2.87
CA VAL A 199 -14.07 1.16 4.08
C VAL A 199 -12.55 1.03 4.09
N SER A 200 -11.93 1.40 5.22
CA SER A 200 -10.51 1.20 5.49
C SER A 200 -10.31 0.24 6.65
N TYR A 201 -9.26 -0.57 6.59
CA TYR A 201 -8.90 -1.46 7.69
C TYR A 201 -7.40 -1.38 8.00
N PRO A 202 -7.01 -1.08 9.25
CA PRO A 202 -7.84 -0.58 10.36
C PRO A 202 -8.56 0.72 10.04
N ALA A 203 -9.65 1.02 10.76
CA ALA A 203 -10.39 2.26 10.57
C ALA A 203 -9.48 3.49 10.74
N HIS A 204 -9.72 4.53 9.98
CA HIS A 204 -9.04 5.85 10.00
C HIS A 204 -7.59 5.87 9.47
N THR A 205 -6.80 4.80 9.61
CA THR A 205 -5.37 4.79 9.25
C THR A 205 -4.96 3.59 8.39
N GLY A 206 -5.92 2.77 7.99
CA GLY A 206 -5.68 1.53 7.24
C GLY A 206 -5.77 1.67 5.74
N HIS A 207 -5.50 0.54 5.08
CA HIS A 207 -5.65 0.41 3.63
C HIS A 207 -7.11 0.39 3.21
N THR A 208 -7.39 0.81 1.99
CA THR A 208 -8.71 0.66 1.38
C THR A 208 -9.07 -0.81 1.25
N VAL A 209 -10.17 -1.22 1.86
CA VAL A 209 -10.69 -2.59 1.74
C VAL A 209 -12.02 -2.67 1.01
N ALA A 210 -12.68 -1.52 0.81
CA ALA A 210 -13.74 -1.34 -0.17
C ALA A 210 -13.65 0.08 -0.75
N GLY A 211 -13.76 0.19 -2.06
CA GLY A 211 -13.67 1.46 -2.77
C GLY A 211 -14.43 1.43 -4.09
N GLU A 212 -14.54 2.59 -4.70
CA GLU A 212 -15.29 2.82 -5.93
C GLU A 212 -14.49 3.72 -6.87
N TRP A 213 -14.50 3.43 -8.17
CA TRP A 213 -14.01 4.32 -9.22
C TRP A 213 -15.07 5.38 -9.52
N VAL A 214 -14.77 6.63 -9.25
CA VAL A 214 -15.71 7.72 -9.38
C VAL A 214 -15.28 8.74 -10.43
N CYS A 215 -16.24 9.42 -11.03
CA CYS A 215 -15.99 10.61 -11.84
C CYS A 215 -15.70 11.78 -10.88
N ASN A 216 -14.44 12.15 -10.73
CA ASN A 216 -14.01 13.28 -9.92
C ASN A 216 -12.90 14.08 -10.62
N PRO A 217 -13.28 14.94 -11.61
CA PRO A 217 -12.30 15.71 -12.38
C PRO A 217 -11.44 16.65 -11.53
N GLU A 218 -11.99 17.17 -10.42
CA GLU A 218 -11.25 18.02 -9.47
C GLU A 218 -10.06 17.27 -8.85
N LEU A 219 -10.31 16.05 -8.32
CA LEU A 219 -9.25 15.23 -7.76
C LEU A 219 -8.26 14.74 -8.82
N GLU A 220 -8.73 14.39 -10.01
CA GLU A 220 -7.85 13.94 -11.10
C GLU A 220 -6.91 15.08 -11.53
N ALA A 221 -7.43 16.29 -11.74
CA ALA A 221 -6.62 17.46 -12.05
C ALA A 221 -5.61 17.78 -10.93
N HIS A 222 -6.04 17.68 -9.66
CA HIS A 222 -5.17 17.86 -8.51
C HIS A 222 -4.04 16.82 -8.47
N ALA A 223 -4.37 15.54 -8.67
CA ALA A 223 -3.39 14.44 -8.70
C ALA A 223 -2.38 14.60 -9.86
N HIS A 224 -2.81 15.06 -11.04
CA HIS A 224 -1.93 15.38 -12.15
C HIS A 224 -0.98 16.54 -11.81
N ALA A 225 -1.48 17.59 -11.16
CA ALA A 225 -0.64 18.71 -10.70
C ALA A 225 0.38 18.27 -9.65
N VAL A 226 -0.02 17.42 -8.71
CA VAL A 226 0.88 16.81 -7.72
C VAL A 226 1.95 15.97 -8.41
N ALA A 227 1.56 15.10 -9.35
CA ALA A 227 2.49 14.27 -10.12
C ALA A 227 3.53 15.10 -10.87
N ALA A 228 3.09 16.17 -11.54
CA ALA A 228 3.98 17.07 -12.27
C ALA A 228 4.99 17.76 -11.34
N ARG A 229 4.53 18.31 -10.19
CA ARG A 229 5.40 19.00 -9.21
C ARG A 229 6.39 18.05 -8.54
N LEU A 230 5.99 16.80 -8.26
CA LEU A 230 6.86 15.78 -7.68
C LEU A 230 7.76 15.10 -8.72
N GLY A 231 7.53 15.33 -10.02
CA GLY A 231 8.29 14.73 -11.11
C GLY A 231 7.99 13.23 -11.27
N ILE A 232 6.76 12.81 -11.01
CA ILE A 232 6.34 11.40 -11.06
C ILE A 232 6.40 10.87 -12.49
N ARG A 233 6.92 9.66 -12.65
CA ARG A 233 6.97 8.86 -13.87
C ARG A 233 6.59 7.42 -13.54
N GLY A 234 5.99 6.73 -14.50
CA GLY A 234 5.52 5.36 -14.30
C GLY A 234 4.25 5.29 -13.45
N VAL A 235 4.08 4.17 -12.77
CA VAL A 235 2.91 3.91 -11.94
C VAL A 235 3.00 4.66 -10.61
N VAL A 236 1.88 5.19 -10.17
CA VAL A 236 1.73 5.79 -8.86
C VAL A 236 0.37 5.47 -8.25
N ASP A 237 0.36 5.34 -6.93
CA ASP A 237 -0.81 5.23 -6.06
C ASP A 237 -0.71 6.37 -5.03
N MET A 238 -1.64 7.32 -5.09
CA MET A 238 -1.70 8.48 -4.20
C MET A 238 -2.94 8.40 -3.31
N ASP A 239 -2.75 8.60 -2.01
CA ASP A 239 -3.83 8.69 -1.04
C ASP A 239 -4.09 10.16 -0.67
N PHE A 240 -5.36 10.55 -0.74
CA PHE A 240 -5.81 11.89 -0.40
C PHE A 240 -6.92 11.86 0.65
N ARG A 241 -7.00 12.93 1.42
CA ARG A 241 -8.14 13.21 2.28
C ARG A 241 -8.61 14.61 2.03
N ARG A 242 -9.92 14.79 1.79
CA ARG A 242 -10.48 16.11 1.68
C ARG A 242 -10.52 16.76 3.05
N ASP A 243 -9.85 17.90 3.20
CA ASP A 243 -9.82 18.64 4.45
C ASP A 243 -11.13 19.42 4.60
N GLY A 244 -11.88 19.14 5.67
CA GLY A 244 -13.15 19.80 5.93
C GLY A 244 -13.03 21.29 6.29
N GLU A 245 -11.83 21.75 6.66
CA GLU A 245 -11.59 23.14 7.06
C GLU A 245 -11.41 24.07 5.85
N ASN A 246 -10.67 23.63 4.84
CA ASN A 246 -10.35 24.46 3.66
C ASN A 246 -10.84 23.87 2.33
N GLY A 247 -11.37 22.65 2.33
CA GLY A 247 -11.89 21.98 1.14
C GLY A 247 -10.84 21.34 0.25
N ASP A 248 -9.55 21.45 0.57
CA ASP A 248 -8.45 20.94 -0.24
C ASP A 248 -8.33 19.42 -0.17
N TYR A 249 -7.82 18.81 -1.24
CA TYR A 249 -7.35 17.44 -1.21
C TYR A 249 -5.92 17.37 -0.68
N ALA A 250 -5.77 17.08 0.61
CA ALA A 250 -4.46 16.90 1.23
C ALA A 250 -3.84 15.56 0.85
N LEU A 251 -2.65 15.58 0.25
CA LEU A 251 -1.88 14.37 -0.03
C LEU A 251 -1.41 13.74 1.29
N LEU A 252 -1.80 12.49 1.54
CA LEU A 252 -1.42 11.75 2.74
C LEU A 252 -0.28 10.75 2.50
N ASP A 253 -0.23 10.17 1.29
CA ASP A 253 0.74 9.16 0.89
C ASP A 253 0.92 9.12 -0.63
N CYS A 254 2.12 8.73 -1.07
CA CYS A 254 2.44 8.57 -2.48
C CYS A 254 3.34 7.35 -2.65
N ASN A 255 2.85 6.34 -3.36
CA ASN A 255 3.52 5.06 -3.50
C ASN A 255 3.91 4.86 -4.97
N PRO A 256 5.21 4.74 -5.32
CA PRO A 256 5.68 4.63 -6.70
C PRO A 256 5.57 3.18 -7.23
N ARG A 257 4.40 2.58 -7.08
CA ARG A 257 4.13 1.19 -7.47
C ARG A 257 2.63 0.97 -7.70
N LEU A 258 2.27 -0.21 -8.23
CA LEU A 258 0.85 -0.61 -8.28
C LEU A 258 0.26 -0.66 -6.88
N GLY A 259 -0.83 0.08 -6.66
CA GLY A 259 -1.60 0.03 -5.41
C GLY A 259 -2.42 -1.25 -5.31
N ALA A 260 -2.84 -1.61 -4.10
CA ALA A 260 -3.62 -2.84 -3.87
C ALA A 260 -4.97 -2.85 -4.62
N GLN A 261 -5.49 -1.67 -4.95
CA GLN A 261 -6.77 -1.49 -5.62
C GLN A 261 -6.63 -1.29 -7.14
N PHE A 262 -5.47 -1.55 -7.75
CA PHE A 262 -5.25 -1.27 -9.18
C PHE A 262 -6.27 -1.95 -10.10
N ARG A 263 -6.78 -3.12 -9.73
CA ARG A 263 -7.80 -3.86 -10.48
C ARG A 263 -9.17 -3.16 -10.55
N LEU A 264 -9.45 -2.23 -9.62
CA LEU A 264 -10.64 -1.38 -9.66
C LEU A 264 -10.70 -0.58 -10.98
N PHE A 265 -9.53 -0.09 -11.41
CA PHE A 265 -9.38 0.73 -12.60
C PHE A 265 -9.20 -0.15 -13.85
N SER A 266 -10.27 -0.82 -14.23
CA SER A 266 -10.38 -1.53 -15.51
C SER A 266 -11.48 -0.85 -16.33
N ASP A 267 -11.12 -0.29 -17.47
CA ASP A 267 -12.02 0.46 -18.31
C ASP A 267 -12.98 -0.43 -19.15
N ARG A 268 -13.88 0.18 -19.90
CA ARG A 268 -14.85 -0.55 -20.76
C ARG A 268 -14.16 -1.31 -21.90
N GLY A 269 -12.93 -0.99 -22.23
CA GLY A 269 -12.11 -1.67 -23.23
C GLY A 269 -11.19 -2.76 -22.64
N GLY A 270 -11.25 -2.98 -21.32
CA GLY A 270 -10.37 -3.90 -20.60
C GLY A 270 -8.95 -3.36 -20.46
N LEU A 271 -8.75 -2.04 -20.60
CA LEU A 271 -7.49 -1.39 -20.29
C LEU A 271 -7.41 -1.20 -18.77
N ASP A 272 -6.32 -1.65 -18.16
CA ASP A 272 -5.98 -1.45 -16.75
C ASP A 272 -4.53 -1.00 -16.60
N LEU A 273 -4.13 -0.63 -15.38
CA LEU A 273 -2.79 -0.14 -15.10
C LEU A 273 -1.69 -1.15 -15.46
N ALA A 274 -1.90 -2.45 -15.22
CA ALA A 274 -0.89 -3.46 -15.54
C ALA A 274 -0.71 -3.58 -17.06
N ARG A 275 -1.80 -3.49 -17.82
CA ARG A 275 -1.79 -3.48 -19.30
C ARG A 275 -1.13 -2.21 -19.84
N VAL A 276 -1.41 -1.05 -19.24
CA VAL A 276 -0.76 0.23 -19.59
C VAL A 276 0.75 0.15 -19.39
N VAL A 277 1.21 -0.33 -18.23
CA VAL A 277 2.63 -0.56 -17.93
C VAL A 277 3.27 -1.45 -19.01
N HIS A 278 2.60 -2.56 -19.38
CA HIS A 278 3.11 -3.48 -20.39
C HIS A 278 3.18 -2.82 -21.77
N LEU A 279 2.15 -2.11 -22.20
CA LEU A 279 2.12 -1.44 -23.50
C LEU A 279 3.18 -0.36 -23.58
N ALA A 280 3.26 0.53 -22.61
CA ALA A 280 4.23 1.61 -22.55
C ALA A 280 5.68 1.06 -22.53
N ALA A 281 5.95 0.09 -21.66
CA ALA A 281 7.29 -0.52 -21.56
C ALA A 281 7.71 -1.30 -22.80
N SER A 282 6.77 -1.74 -23.64
CA SER A 282 7.03 -2.41 -24.92
C SER A 282 7.01 -1.46 -26.12
N GLY A 283 6.95 -0.14 -25.90
CA GLY A 283 6.90 0.87 -26.97
C GLY A 283 5.61 0.84 -27.79
N ARG A 284 4.55 0.22 -27.28
CA ARG A 284 3.26 0.11 -27.95
C ARG A 284 2.35 1.25 -27.54
N ALA A 285 1.52 1.70 -28.48
CA ALA A 285 0.53 2.73 -28.18
C ALA A 285 -0.45 2.27 -27.08
N VAL A 286 -0.68 3.12 -26.11
CA VAL A 286 -1.72 2.94 -25.10
C VAL A 286 -3.03 3.48 -25.68
N PRO A 287 -4.10 2.65 -25.77
CA PRO A 287 -5.40 3.11 -26.27
C PRO A 287 -5.96 4.24 -25.42
N GLU A 288 -6.82 5.09 -26.02
CA GLU A 288 -7.55 6.11 -25.27
C GLU A 288 -8.46 5.46 -24.23
N PRO A 289 -8.36 5.88 -22.95
CA PRO A 289 -9.16 5.31 -21.87
C PRO A 289 -10.66 5.53 -22.05
N ARG A 290 -11.46 4.51 -21.70
CA ARG A 290 -12.93 4.55 -21.68
C ARG A 290 -13.46 4.28 -20.28
N PRO A 291 -13.46 5.27 -19.37
CA PRO A 291 -13.73 5.05 -17.96
C PRO A 291 -15.03 4.29 -17.67
N ALA A 292 -14.97 3.38 -16.71
CA ALA A 292 -16.11 2.59 -16.23
C ALA A 292 -16.46 3.01 -14.80
N TYR A 293 -16.85 4.28 -14.63
CA TYR A 293 -17.26 4.82 -13.33
C TYR A 293 -18.36 4.00 -12.67
N GLY A 294 -18.37 3.97 -11.35
CA GLY A 294 -19.26 3.15 -10.55
C GLY A 294 -18.76 1.73 -10.27
N ARG A 295 -17.61 1.31 -10.87
CA ARG A 295 -17.01 0.04 -10.49
C ARG A 295 -16.57 0.08 -9.03
N THR A 296 -16.77 -1.03 -8.34
CA THR A 296 -16.44 -1.20 -6.93
C THR A 296 -15.50 -2.38 -6.72
N ILE A 297 -14.63 -2.28 -5.73
CA ILE A 297 -13.71 -3.34 -5.31
C ILE A 297 -13.88 -3.68 -3.84
N VAL A 298 -13.69 -4.95 -3.50
CA VAL A 298 -13.59 -5.44 -2.13
C VAL A 298 -12.33 -6.28 -1.95
N VAL A 299 -11.59 -6.03 -0.87
CA VAL A 299 -10.46 -6.87 -0.42
C VAL A 299 -10.98 -7.82 0.66
N GLU A 300 -11.31 -9.06 0.29
CA GLU A 300 -12.21 -9.96 0.99
C GLU A 300 -11.85 -10.18 2.46
N GLN A 301 -10.60 -10.55 2.75
CA GLN A 301 -10.20 -10.92 4.13
C GLN A 301 -10.28 -9.73 5.08
N GLN A 302 -9.73 -8.59 4.68
CA GLN A 302 -9.73 -7.37 5.50
C GLN A 302 -11.13 -6.77 5.60
N TYR A 303 -11.92 -6.89 4.55
CA TYR A 303 -13.32 -6.45 4.54
C TYR A 303 -14.15 -7.23 5.55
N LEU A 304 -14.05 -8.56 5.57
CA LEU A 304 -14.70 -9.40 6.58
C LEU A 304 -14.29 -9.02 7.99
N GLN A 305 -12.99 -8.76 8.22
CA GLN A 305 -12.51 -8.31 9.54
C GLN A 305 -13.06 -6.94 9.95
N SER A 306 -13.28 -6.05 8.99
CA SER A 306 -13.90 -4.74 9.21
C SER A 306 -15.40 -4.89 9.52
N SER A 307 -16.11 -5.72 8.74
CA SER A 307 -17.56 -5.91 8.89
C SER A 307 -17.95 -6.50 10.25
N LEU A 308 -17.14 -7.42 10.80
CA LEU A 308 -17.35 -7.98 12.13
C LEU A 308 -17.27 -6.96 13.28
N ARG A 309 -16.71 -5.78 13.02
CA ARG A 309 -16.56 -4.69 13.99
C ARG A 309 -17.48 -3.49 13.69
N SER A 310 -18.24 -3.58 12.62
CA SER A 310 -19.15 -2.51 12.19
C SER A 310 -20.55 -2.71 12.78
N PRO A 311 -21.22 -1.64 13.20
CA PRO A 311 -22.61 -1.71 13.63
C PRO A 311 -23.59 -1.93 12.43
N ASP A 312 -23.15 -1.66 11.20
CA ASP A 312 -23.98 -1.76 9.98
C ASP A 312 -23.62 -3.00 9.14
N ALA A 313 -23.94 -4.17 9.67
CA ALA A 313 -23.68 -5.44 8.99
C ALA A 313 -24.43 -5.55 7.64
N LEU A 314 -25.65 -4.98 7.52
CA LEU A 314 -26.45 -5.08 6.31
C LEU A 314 -25.84 -4.29 5.14
N ALA A 315 -25.35 -3.09 5.39
CA ALA A 315 -24.64 -2.31 4.36
C ALA A 315 -23.36 -3.03 3.90
N HIS A 316 -22.66 -3.71 4.83
CA HIS A 316 -21.50 -4.52 4.47
C HIS A 316 -21.86 -5.71 3.58
N VAL A 317 -22.94 -6.44 3.88
CA VAL A 317 -23.40 -7.55 3.04
C VAL A 317 -23.78 -7.07 1.64
N ARG A 318 -24.52 -5.98 1.53
CA ARG A 318 -24.93 -5.39 0.24
C ARG A 318 -23.68 -5.00 -0.58
N ARG A 319 -22.76 -4.26 0.00
CA ARG A 319 -21.52 -3.82 -0.68
C ARG A 319 -20.67 -4.99 -1.15
N PHE A 320 -20.58 -6.07 -0.37
CA PHE A 320 -19.88 -7.28 -0.76
C PHE A 320 -20.57 -7.96 -1.96
N ARG A 321 -21.88 -8.12 -1.91
CA ARG A 321 -22.68 -8.76 -2.98
C ARG A 321 -22.59 -7.97 -4.30
N ASP A 322 -22.62 -6.65 -4.21
CA ASP A 322 -22.68 -5.75 -5.36
C ASP A 322 -21.27 -5.32 -5.86
N ALA A 323 -20.21 -5.93 -5.33
CA ALA A 323 -18.85 -5.65 -5.76
C ALA A 323 -18.58 -6.18 -7.17
N HIS A 324 -18.00 -5.32 -8.02
CA HIS A 324 -17.61 -5.65 -9.38
C HIS A 324 -16.27 -6.39 -9.44
N GLU A 325 -15.41 -6.14 -8.47
CA GLU A 325 -14.05 -6.65 -8.41
C GLU A 325 -13.69 -7.13 -7.00
N PHE A 326 -12.92 -8.19 -6.94
CA PHE A 326 -12.38 -8.76 -5.70
C PHE A 326 -10.87 -8.85 -5.80
N ALA A 327 -10.17 -8.69 -4.68
CA ALA A 327 -8.72 -8.73 -4.70
C ALA A 327 -8.16 -10.13 -4.99
N TRP A 328 -8.84 -11.18 -4.56
CA TRP A 328 -8.39 -12.56 -4.65
C TRP A 328 -9.29 -13.46 -5.50
N TYR A 329 -10.59 -13.23 -5.46
CA TYR A 329 -11.53 -14.00 -6.27
C TYR A 329 -11.49 -13.52 -7.72
N ALA A 330 -11.23 -14.46 -8.64
CA ALA A 330 -11.37 -14.26 -10.07
C ALA A 330 -12.04 -15.50 -10.66
N PRO A 331 -13.13 -15.35 -11.45
CA PRO A 331 -13.87 -16.53 -11.97
C PRO A 331 -13.02 -17.45 -12.85
N ASP A 332 -12.02 -16.90 -13.51
CA ASP A 332 -11.11 -17.62 -14.39
C ASP A 332 -9.85 -18.13 -13.68
N ASP A 333 -9.64 -17.77 -12.39
CA ASP A 333 -8.48 -18.22 -11.59
C ASP A 333 -8.82 -18.30 -10.08
N LEU A 334 -9.58 -19.33 -9.71
CA LEU A 334 -10.05 -19.53 -8.33
C LEU A 334 -8.95 -20.00 -7.35
N ALA A 335 -7.84 -20.52 -7.86
CA ALA A 335 -6.84 -21.17 -7.00
C ALA A 335 -6.21 -20.24 -5.96
N PRO A 336 -5.88 -18.94 -6.24
CA PRO A 336 -5.42 -18.01 -5.23
C PRO A 336 -6.44 -17.74 -4.11
N PHE A 337 -7.73 -17.63 -4.45
CA PHE A 337 -8.79 -17.44 -3.47
C PHE A 337 -8.95 -18.65 -2.54
N VAL A 338 -8.92 -19.86 -3.08
CA VAL A 338 -8.95 -21.11 -2.30
C VAL A 338 -7.72 -21.22 -1.39
N ALA A 339 -6.54 -20.86 -1.90
CA ALA A 339 -5.31 -20.84 -1.11
C ALA A 339 -5.37 -19.83 0.05
N LEU A 340 -5.96 -18.65 -0.17
CA LEU A 340 -6.23 -17.65 0.87
C LEU A 340 -7.15 -18.23 1.96
N GLY A 341 -8.23 -18.88 1.58
CA GLY A 341 -9.17 -19.54 2.51
C GLY A 341 -8.50 -20.60 3.38
N ARG A 342 -7.71 -21.48 2.77
CA ARG A 342 -6.92 -22.51 3.49
C ARG A 342 -5.94 -21.88 4.48
N ARG A 343 -5.22 -20.83 4.07
CA ARG A 343 -4.28 -20.10 4.95
C ARG A 343 -5.01 -19.45 6.13
N ALA A 344 -6.19 -18.87 5.90
CA ALA A 344 -7.01 -18.27 6.95
C ALA A 344 -7.49 -19.31 7.96
N ALA A 345 -7.99 -20.45 7.49
CA ALA A 345 -8.44 -21.57 8.32
C ALA A 345 -7.28 -22.14 9.16
N SER A 346 -6.12 -22.38 8.56
CA SER A 346 -4.92 -22.85 9.27
C SER A 346 -4.48 -21.90 10.38
N LYS A 347 -4.51 -20.59 10.12
CA LYS A 347 -4.20 -19.56 11.15
C LYS A 347 -5.23 -19.53 12.28
N ALA A 348 -6.51 -19.74 11.97
CA ALA A 348 -7.58 -19.80 12.98
C ALA A 348 -7.42 -21.01 13.89
N ILE A 349 -7.20 -22.20 13.31
CA ILE A 349 -6.93 -23.45 14.04
C ILE A 349 -5.69 -23.30 14.93
N GLY A 350 -4.59 -22.79 14.39
CA GLY A 350 -3.36 -22.57 15.18
C GLY A 350 -3.53 -21.58 16.33
N ARG A 351 -4.43 -20.58 16.21
CA ARG A 351 -4.80 -19.69 17.33
C ARG A 351 -5.63 -20.41 18.37
N ALA A 352 -6.63 -21.17 17.97
CA ALA A 352 -7.48 -21.94 18.87
C ALA A 352 -6.65 -22.93 19.70
N VAL A 353 -5.74 -23.67 19.08
CA VAL A 353 -4.84 -24.60 19.75
C VAL A 353 -3.94 -23.91 20.78
N ARG A 354 -3.34 -22.77 20.42
CA ARG A 354 -2.51 -21.99 21.38
C ARG A 354 -3.32 -21.44 22.53
N SER A 355 -4.54 -20.97 22.30
CA SER A 355 -5.42 -20.46 23.36
C SER A 355 -5.83 -21.59 24.31
N SER A 356 -6.15 -22.76 23.80
CA SER A 356 -6.48 -23.95 24.60
C SER A 356 -5.28 -24.43 25.45
N SER A 357 -4.08 -24.43 24.86
CA SER A 357 -2.84 -24.79 25.57
C SER A 357 -2.51 -23.79 26.69
N ALA A 358 -2.68 -22.48 26.44
CA ALA A 358 -2.46 -21.44 27.45
C ALA A 358 -3.48 -21.54 28.62
N LEU A 359 -4.75 -21.86 28.32
CA LEU A 359 -5.78 -22.09 29.32
C LEU A 359 -5.46 -23.35 30.16
N ALA A 360 -5.03 -24.42 29.53
CA ALA A 360 -4.62 -25.65 30.21
C ALA A 360 -3.40 -25.45 31.12
N GLN A 361 -2.41 -24.64 30.68
CA GLN A 361 -1.26 -24.27 31.52
C GLN A 361 -1.66 -23.43 32.72
N ARG A 362 -2.56 -22.42 32.54
CA ARG A 362 -3.09 -21.62 33.64
C ARG A 362 -3.88 -22.45 34.64
N ALA A 363 -4.69 -23.40 34.17
CA ALA A 363 -5.44 -24.30 35.02
C ALA A 363 -4.54 -25.26 35.84
N ARG A 364 -3.42 -25.72 35.25
CA ARG A 364 -2.41 -26.52 35.97
C ARG A 364 -1.66 -25.68 37.03
N ALA A 365 -1.26 -24.45 36.68
CA ALA A 365 -0.58 -23.55 37.61
C ALA A 365 -1.48 -23.17 38.81
N ALA A 366 -2.77 -22.96 38.58
CA ALA A 366 -3.74 -22.67 39.65
C ALA A 366 -3.94 -23.87 40.60
N LYS A 367 -3.87 -25.12 40.08
CA LYS A 367 -3.95 -26.33 40.90
C LYS A 367 -2.70 -26.56 41.78
N THR A 368 -1.52 -26.14 41.32
CA THR A 368 -0.27 -26.27 42.09
C THR A 368 -0.08 -25.17 43.13
N SER A 369 -0.73 -24.02 42.99
CA SER A 369 -0.65 -22.92 43.95
C SER A 369 -1.75 -22.96 45.06
N GLY A 370 -2.73 -23.87 44.94
CA GLY A 370 -3.81 -24.04 45.95
C GLY A 370 -3.62 -25.23 46.91
N GLY A 371 -2.41 -25.82 46.94
CA GLY A 371 -2.11 -27.00 47.75
C GLY A 371 -1.03 -26.78 48.81
N ASN A 372 -1.04 -25.62 49.49
CA ASN A 372 -0.25 -25.36 50.72
C ASN A 372 -1.14 -24.81 51.80
#